data_8ad9c9245edb7008cb34df894d07f233
#
_entry.id   8ad9c9245edb7008cb34df894d07f233
#
_cell.length_a   1.000
_cell.length_b   1.000
_cell.length_c   1.000
_cell.angle_alpha   90.00
_cell.angle_beta   90.00
_cell.angle_gamma   90.00
#
_symmetry.space_group_name_H-M   'P 1'
#
loop_
_entity.id
_entity.type
_entity.pdbx_description
1 polymer ?
#
loop_
_entity_poly.entity_id
_entity_poly.type
_entity_poly.pdbx_seq_one_letter_code
_entity_poly.pdbx_strand_id
1 'polypeptide(L)'
;MSIQTNAAAQAEGQGPSASFNIVNFAIKYGALMIVDAMALVLVYLLAGDGIWELAIFIALVTILVNYLNLRPGLEPLRWISPALMLMLLMVVYPIIYTVFVAFTNYGDGHLLTKQQAINLFQRDRFLPEDGIEYDWVPYFDEATQQYGLWLTDEDGNVFFATQDGTFTDVPEDVVEGGPPENYQGYVLQSDRRGQTLAVVALEGETLGDPDEPIGITRTTAARFEQRYEYDAERDAVIDRQTDEVFFADNEQGLFINRDAYQAALDSAESADAVDIDDYDLITGFRVLIGFDNFTRFLTSPAISGPLLRVFLWTIGFAFFAV
;
A
#
# COMPACT_ATOMS: atom_id res chain seq x y z
N MET A 1 26.39 -5.60 91.19
CA MET A 1 27.03 -4.31 91.08
C MET A 1 27.66 -4.23 89.69
N SER A 2 27.40 -3.20 88.90
CA SER A 2 27.81 -2.90 87.48
C SER A 2 26.85 -3.43 86.40
N ILE A 3 25.99 -2.69 86.00
CA ILE A 3 25.77 -1.83 84.85
C ILE A 3 26.28 -2.48 83.52
N GLN A 4 25.39 -3.09 82.77
CA GLN A 4 25.51 -3.21 81.32
C GLN A 4 24.30 -2.55 80.69
N THR A 5 24.56 -1.32 80.29
CA THR A 5 23.62 -0.45 79.60
C THR A 5 23.62 -0.75 78.13
N ASN A 6 22.46 -1.01 77.58
CA ASN A 6 21.95 -0.68 76.23
C ASN A 6 22.93 -0.32 75.10
N ALA A 7 23.09 -1.25 74.22
CA ALA A 7 23.54 -1.01 72.81
C ALA A 7 22.72 -1.83 71.80
N ALA A 8 21.39 -1.80 71.95
CA ALA A 8 20.51 -2.51 71.04
C ALA A 8 19.34 -1.66 70.56
N ALA A 9 19.63 -0.43 70.15
CA ALA A 9 18.59 0.48 69.65
C ALA A 9 19.18 1.47 68.65
N GLN A 10 19.66 0.99 67.53
CA GLN A 10 19.89 1.78 66.33
C GLN A 10 20.19 0.87 65.11
N ALA A 11 19.29 -0.05 64.79
CA ALA A 11 19.17 -0.65 63.48
C ALA A 11 17.82 -0.28 62.89
N GLU A 12 17.52 1.04 62.89
CA GLU A 12 16.42 1.57 62.10
C GLU A 12 16.77 1.50 60.64
N GLY A 13 15.93 0.78 59.95
CA GLY A 13 15.90 0.49 58.52
C GLY A 13 16.26 1.66 57.60
N GLN A 14 17.38 1.52 56.96
CA GLN A 14 17.56 2.10 55.64
C GLN A 14 16.81 1.17 54.68
N GLY A 15 15.54 1.49 54.45
CA GLY A 15 14.82 0.98 53.27
C GLY A 15 15.67 1.25 52.04
N PRO A 16 15.65 0.39 51.04
CA PRO A 16 16.43 0.60 49.83
C PRO A 16 16.03 1.95 49.25
N SER A 17 16.95 2.93 49.32
CA SER A 17 16.84 4.18 48.63
C SER A 17 16.72 3.80 47.15
N ALA A 18 15.53 3.99 46.59
CA ALA A 18 15.30 3.82 45.16
C ALA A 18 16.20 4.84 44.43
N SER A 19 17.44 4.45 44.16
CA SER A 19 18.33 5.26 43.35
C SER A 19 17.67 5.40 41.99
N PHE A 20 17.26 6.63 41.66
CA PHE A 20 16.70 6.95 40.35
C PHE A 20 17.77 6.66 39.30
N ASN A 21 17.62 5.51 38.63
CA ASN A 21 18.59 5.09 37.61
C ASN A 21 18.20 5.76 36.29
N ILE A 22 18.86 6.90 35.99
CA ILE A 22 18.65 7.69 34.75
C ILE A 22 18.76 6.80 33.51
N VAL A 23 19.66 5.82 33.52
CA VAL A 23 19.87 4.91 32.37
C VAL A 23 18.62 4.05 32.15
N ASN A 24 18.08 3.43 33.20
CA ASN A 24 16.88 2.60 33.09
C ASN A 24 15.65 3.45 32.71
N PHE A 25 15.58 4.67 33.20
CA PHE A 25 14.55 5.63 32.80
C PHE A 25 14.66 5.96 31.31
N ALA A 26 15.85 6.35 30.85
CA ALA A 26 16.10 6.71 29.45
C ALA A 26 15.83 5.53 28.49
N ILE A 27 16.27 4.32 28.85
CA ILE A 27 16.02 3.12 28.03
C ILE A 27 14.51 2.83 27.94
N LYS A 28 13.80 2.87 29.07
CA LYS A 28 12.37 2.58 29.11
C LYS A 28 11.56 3.57 28.27
N TYR A 29 11.72 4.85 28.54
CA TYR A 29 10.94 5.87 27.84
C TYR A 29 11.42 6.06 26.39
N GLY A 30 12.73 5.90 26.13
CA GLY A 30 13.27 5.93 24.77
C GLY A 30 12.72 4.80 23.90
N ALA A 31 12.68 3.56 24.43
CA ALA A 31 12.08 2.43 23.71
C ALA A 31 10.58 2.65 23.44
N LEU A 32 9.83 3.17 24.43
CA LEU A 32 8.42 3.48 24.27
C LEU A 32 8.18 4.55 23.19
N MET A 33 8.98 5.63 23.21
CA MET A 33 8.91 6.68 22.19
C MET A 33 9.20 6.18 20.78
N ILE A 34 10.13 5.23 20.60
CA ILE A 34 10.40 4.62 19.30
C ILE A 34 9.18 3.82 18.83
N VAL A 35 8.60 3.00 19.70
CA VAL A 35 7.39 2.23 19.37
C VAL A 35 6.23 3.16 18.99
N ASP A 36 6.03 4.23 19.76
CA ASP A 36 4.97 5.21 19.52
C ASP A 36 5.18 5.95 18.20
N ALA A 37 6.41 6.37 17.91
CA ALA A 37 6.75 7.03 16.65
C ALA A 37 6.49 6.11 15.43
N MET A 38 6.90 4.83 15.52
CA MET A 38 6.62 3.84 14.48
C MET A 38 5.12 3.61 14.30
N ALA A 39 4.38 3.48 15.42
CA ALA A 39 2.94 3.30 15.38
C ALA A 39 2.23 4.51 14.75
N LEU A 40 2.64 5.74 15.08
CA LEU A 40 2.07 6.96 14.50
C LEU A 40 2.31 7.03 12.99
N VAL A 41 3.52 6.69 12.52
CA VAL A 41 3.83 6.64 11.09
C VAL A 41 2.96 5.59 10.39
N LEU A 42 2.84 4.38 10.96
CA LEU A 42 2.00 3.32 10.39
C LEU A 42 0.52 3.72 10.34
N VAL A 43 -0.01 4.31 11.42
CA VAL A 43 -1.39 4.81 11.46
C VAL A 43 -1.62 5.88 10.39
N TYR A 44 -0.67 6.79 10.23
CA TYR A 44 -0.76 7.84 9.19
C TYR A 44 -0.78 7.26 7.78
N LEU A 45 0.12 6.33 7.46
CA LEU A 45 0.20 5.68 6.15
C LEU A 45 -1.06 4.86 5.85
N LEU A 46 -1.49 4.03 6.80
CA LEU A 46 -2.68 3.19 6.64
C LEU A 46 -3.97 4.03 6.50
N ALA A 47 -4.07 5.14 7.23
CA ALA A 47 -5.20 6.05 7.08
C ALA A 47 -5.21 6.74 5.71
N GLY A 48 -4.03 7.09 5.17
CA GLY A 48 -3.89 7.61 3.81
C GLY A 48 -4.32 6.62 2.73
N ASP A 49 -4.07 5.32 2.95
CA ASP A 49 -4.49 4.23 2.06
C ASP A 49 -5.95 3.78 2.29
N GLY A 50 -6.67 4.40 3.22
CA GLY A 50 -8.05 4.04 3.55
C GLY A 50 -8.21 2.75 4.35
N ILE A 51 -7.12 2.18 4.90
CA ILE A 51 -7.14 0.94 5.71
C ILE A 51 -7.39 1.30 7.19
N TRP A 52 -8.58 1.84 7.46
CA TRP A 52 -8.94 2.36 8.77
C TRP A 52 -9.03 1.31 9.86
N GLU A 53 -9.47 0.09 9.53
CA GLU A 53 -9.61 -1.02 10.46
C GLU A 53 -8.28 -1.41 11.11
N LEU A 54 -7.20 -1.49 10.33
CA LEU A 54 -5.87 -1.79 10.84
C LEU A 54 -5.26 -0.57 11.56
N ALA A 55 -5.47 0.64 11.03
CA ALA A 55 -5.00 1.87 11.66
C ALA A 55 -5.55 2.04 13.08
N ILE A 56 -6.87 1.87 13.25
CA ILE A 56 -7.54 1.94 14.56
C ILE A 56 -7.03 0.83 15.48
N PHE A 57 -6.87 -0.39 14.97
CA PHE A 57 -6.38 -1.51 15.78
C PHE A 57 -4.96 -1.25 16.30
N ILE A 58 -4.04 -0.78 15.45
CA ILE A 58 -2.67 -0.41 15.85
C ILE A 58 -2.69 0.71 16.90
N ALA A 59 -3.51 1.74 16.71
CA ALA A 59 -3.65 2.82 17.68
C ALA A 59 -4.12 2.29 19.05
N LEU A 60 -5.12 1.40 19.08
CA LEU A 60 -5.61 0.80 20.34
C LEU A 60 -4.56 -0.07 21.02
N VAL A 61 -3.82 -0.89 20.25
CA VAL A 61 -2.72 -1.71 20.77
C VAL A 61 -1.61 -0.82 21.34
N THR A 62 -1.26 0.28 20.67
CA THR A 62 -0.27 1.25 21.15
C THR A 62 -0.70 1.90 22.45
N ILE A 63 -1.96 2.33 22.55
CA ILE A 63 -2.54 2.88 23.79
C ILE A 63 -2.46 1.85 24.92
N LEU A 64 -2.81 0.59 24.65
CA LEU A 64 -2.74 -0.48 25.62
C LEU A 64 -1.30 -0.71 26.12
N VAL A 65 -0.33 -0.78 25.20
CA VAL A 65 1.09 -0.95 25.54
C VAL A 65 1.58 0.21 26.39
N ASN A 66 1.23 1.45 26.05
CA ASN A 66 1.55 2.62 26.85
C ASN A 66 0.92 2.55 28.24
N TYR A 67 -0.37 2.21 28.34
CA TYR A 67 -1.07 2.05 29.60
C TYR A 67 -0.38 1.01 30.52
N LEU A 68 -0.03 -0.17 29.98
CA LEU A 68 0.65 -1.23 30.73
C LEU A 68 2.05 -0.80 31.22
N ASN A 69 2.77 -0.02 30.42
CA ASN A 69 4.11 0.42 30.75
C ASN A 69 4.18 1.64 31.68
N LEU A 70 3.19 2.54 31.62
CA LEU A 70 3.19 3.77 32.38
C LEU A 70 2.52 3.63 33.74
N ARG A 71 1.51 2.75 33.87
CA ARG A 71 0.75 2.61 35.14
C ARG A 71 1.56 1.84 36.19
N PRO A 72 1.75 2.39 37.40
CA PRO A 72 2.36 1.67 38.51
C PRO A 72 1.49 0.49 38.96
N GLY A 73 2.12 -0.59 39.44
CA GLY A 73 1.44 -1.80 39.88
C GLY A 73 1.16 -2.83 38.81
N LEU A 74 1.54 -2.56 37.56
CA LEU A 74 1.40 -3.50 36.42
C LEU A 74 2.77 -4.10 35.98
N GLU A 75 3.75 -4.14 36.89
CA GLU A 75 5.10 -4.64 36.58
C GLU A 75 5.13 -6.02 35.94
N PRO A 76 4.35 -7.02 36.41
CA PRO A 76 4.34 -8.35 35.74
C PRO A 76 3.84 -8.28 34.28
N LEU A 77 2.79 -7.48 34.03
CA LEU A 77 2.20 -7.34 32.68
C LEU A 77 3.12 -6.56 31.73
N ARG A 78 3.94 -5.68 32.26
CA ARG A 78 4.94 -4.91 31.52
C ARG A 78 5.97 -5.81 30.83
N TRP A 79 6.43 -6.88 31.52
CA TRP A 79 7.39 -7.82 30.97
C TRP A 79 6.80 -8.69 29.86
N ILE A 80 5.50 -8.98 29.90
CA ILE A 80 4.81 -9.75 28.85
C ILE A 80 4.23 -8.86 27.75
N SER A 81 4.26 -7.52 27.90
CA SER A 81 3.65 -6.59 26.94
C SER A 81 4.15 -6.73 25.50
N PRO A 82 5.44 -7.01 25.20
CA PRO A 82 5.88 -7.25 23.84
C PRO A 82 5.27 -8.52 23.23
N ALA A 83 5.19 -9.61 24.00
CA ALA A 83 4.55 -10.84 23.56
C ALA A 83 3.04 -10.66 23.37
N LEU A 84 2.39 -9.92 24.29
CA LEU A 84 0.97 -9.58 24.18
C LEU A 84 0.69 -8.73 22.93
N MET A 85 1.52 -7.73 22.64
CA MET A 85 1.42 -6.91 21.43
C MET A 85 1.51 -7.78 20.17
N LEU A 86 2.48 -8.68 20.06
CA LEU A 86 2.63 -9.59 18.93
C LEU A 86 1.42 -10.54 18.82
N MET A 87 0.93 -11.06 19.93
CA MET A 87 -0.27 -11.90 19.94
C MET A 87 -1.51 -11.12 19.43
N LEU A 88 -1.69 -9.88 19.88
CA LEU A 88 -2.80 -9.05 19.40
C LEU A 88 -2.70 -8.80 17.90
N LEU A 89 -1.51 -8.44 17.40
CA LEU A 89 -1.30 -8.14 15.98
C LEU A 89 -1.36 -9.39 15.09
N MET A 90 -0.80 -10.53 15.53
CA MET A 90 -0.65 -11.71 14.67
C MET A 90 -1.79 -12.74 14.83
N VAL A 91 -2.53 -12.71 15.92
CA VAL A 91 -3.61 -13.67 16.19
C VAL A 91 -4.96 -12.96 16.27
N VAL A 92 -5.09 -11.97 17.14
CA VAL A 92 -6.40 -11.33 17.40
C VAL A 92 -6.85 -10.49 16.21
N TYR A 93 -5.94 -9.69 15.64
CA TYR A 93 -6.28 -8.86 14.48
C TYR A 93 -6.77 -9.69 13.27
N PRO A 94 -6.07 -10.74 12.80
CA PRO A 94 -6.58 -11.55 11.68
C PRO A 94 -7.94 -12.19 11.94
N ILE A 95 -8.26 -12.57 13.18
CA ILE A 95 -9.57 -13.09 13.55
C ILE A 95 -10.64 -12.00 13.40
N ILE A 96 -10.39 -10.82 13.97
CA ILE A 96 -11.31 -9.67 13.86
C ILE A 96 -11.47 -9.28 12.38
N TYR A 97 -10.36 -9.21 11.64
CA TYR A 97 -10.38 -8.88 10.22
C TYR A 97 -11.17 -9.89 9.39
N THR A 98 -11.04 -11.19 9.65
CA THR A 98 -11.81 -12.22 8.96
C THR A 98 -13.31 -12.04 9.20
N VAL A 99 -13.70 -11.72 10.44
CA VAL A 99 -15.10 -11.41 10.77
C VAL A 99 -15.56 -10.16 10.03
N PHE A 100 -14.74 -9.11 10.00
CA PHE A 100 -15.06 -7.87 9.27
C PHE A 100 -15.26 -8.13 7.78
N VAL A 101 -14.32 -8.84 7.14
CA VAL A 101 -14.38 -9.18 5.71
C VAL A 101 -15.65 -9.97 5.36
N ALA A 102 -16.17 -10.81 6.27
CA ALA A 102 -17.40 -11.55 6.04
C ALA A 102 -18.64 -10.66 5.82
N PHE A 103 -18.58 -9.38 6.23
CA PHE A 103 -19.63 -8.38 6.00
C PHE A 103 -19.37 -7.48 4.79
N THR A 104 -18.37 -7.76 3.99
CA THR A 104 -17.99 -6.98 2.80
C THR A 104 -18.13 -7.80 1.53
N ASN A 105 -18.05 -7.12 0.37
CA ASN A 105 -17.95 -7.75 -0.95
C ASN A 105 -16.52 -8.23 -1.28
N TYR A 106 -15.63 -8.36 -0.28
CA TYR A 106 -14.24 -8.76 -0.47
C TYR A 106 -14.12 -10.04 -1.31
N GLY A 107 -13.49 -9.92 -2.46
CA GLY A 107 -13.37 -11.02 -3.42
C GLY A 107 -12.57 -10.59 -4.65
N ASP A 108 -12.66 -11.37 -5.72
CA ASP A 108 -12.03 -11.02 -6.99
C ASP A 108 -12.59 -9.68 -7.52
N GLY A 109 -11.70 -8.79 -7.93
CA GLY A 109 -12.06 -7.42 -8.34
C GLY A 109 -12.28 -6.41 -7.18
N HIS A 110 -12.49 -6.86 -5.92
CA HIS A 110 -12.86 -6.02 -4.77
C HIS A 110 -11.88 -6.13 -3.59
N LEU A 111 -10.59 -6.29 -3.89
CA LEU A 111 -9.55 -6.46 -2.86
C LEU A 111 -9.13 -5.14 -2.20
N LEU A 112 -9.21 -4.04 -2.95
CA LEU A 112 -8.72 -2.74 -2.56
C LEU A 112 -9.75 -1.92 -1.79
N THR A 113 -9.30 -0.97 -0.99
CA THR A 113 -10.17 0.12 -0.54
C THR A 113 -10.43 1.08 -1.71
N LYS A 114 -11.48 1.88 -1.63
CA LYS A 114 -11.79 2.87 -2.69
C LYS A 114 -10.61 3.79 -2.97
N GLN A 115 -9.92 4.27 -1.92
CA GLN A 115 -8.75 5.14 -2.07
C GLN A 115 -7.59 4.42 -2.77
N GLN A 116 -7.37 3.15 -2.45
CA GLN A 116 -6.34 2.35 -3.13
C GLN A 116 -6.67 2.11 -4.60
N ALA A 117 -7.94 1.86 -4.94
CA ALA A 117 -8.38 1.72 -6.32
C ALA A 117 -8.19 3.03 -7.11
N ILE A 118 -8.57 4.18 -6.53
CA ILE A 118 -8.33 5.50 -7.11
C ILE A 118 -6.82 5.74 -7.32
N ASN A 119 -6.01 5.49 -6.30
CA ASN A 119 -4.56 5.66 -6.41
C ASN A 119 -3.93 4.74 -7.46
N LEU A 120 -4.49 3.53 -7.64
CA LEU A 120 -4.06 2.61 -8.70
C LEU A 120 -4.36 3.19 -10.08
N PHE A 121 -5.60 3.65 -10.32
CA PHE A 121 -5.99 4.28 -11.59
C PHE A 121 -5.15 5.53 -11.89
N GLN A 122 -4.90 6.39 -10.91
CA GLN A 122 -4.09 7.59 -11.10
C GLN A 122 -2.62 7.32 -11.46
N ARG A 123 -2.13 6.09 -11.28
CA ARG A 123 -0.79 5.66 -11.71
C ARG A 123 -0.76 5.13 -13.14
N ASP A 124 -1.93 4.81 -13.69
CA ASP A 124 -2.00 4.31 -15.06
C ASP A 124 -1.66 5.43 -16.06
N ARG A 125 -0.89 5.07 -17.05
CA ARG A 125 -0.36 5.99 -18.05
C ARG A 125 -0.66 5.44 -19.43
N PHE A 126 -0.92 6.32 -20.36
CA PHE A 126 -1.08 5.96 -21.77
C PHE A 126 -0.21 6.85 -22.64
N LEU A 127 0.12 6.36 -23.82
CA LEU A 127 0.78 7.14 -24.85
C LEU A 127 -0.30 7.80 -25.69
N PRO A 128 -0.36 9.15 -25.79
CA PRO A 128 -1.24 9.85 -26.70
C PRO A 128 -1.02 9.44 -28.15
N GLU A 129 -2.04 9.59 -29.01
CA GLU A 129 -1.93 9.24 -30.44
C GLU A 129 -0.84 10.05 -31.19
N ASP A 130 -0.55 11.25 -30.71
CA ASP A 130 0.50 12.13 -31.21
C ASP A 130 1.79 12.06 -30.38
N GLY A 131 1.87 11.11 -29.43
CA GLY A 131 3.00 10.94 -28.54
C GLY A 131 4.23 10.41 -29.27
N ILE A 132 5.39 11.00 -28.97
CA ILE A 132 6.66 10.56 -29.54
C ILE A 132 7.23 9.41 -28.73
N GLU A 133 7.51 8.30 -29.40
CA GLU A 133 8.25 7.18 -28.82
C GLU A 133 9.74 7.35 -29.08
N TYR A 134 10.55 6.93 -28.13
CA TYR A 134 12.00 6.94 -28.22
C TYR A 134 12.54 5.54 -27.97
N ASP A 135 13.48 5.11 -28.78
CA ASP A 135 14.42 4.06 -28.39
C ASP A 135 15.38 4.63 -27.35
N TRP A 136 15.72 3.86 -26.33
CA TRP A 136 16.54 4.38 -25.25
C TRP A 136 17.70 3.47 -24.85
N VAL A 137 18.80 4.13 -24.45
CA VAL A 137 19.98 3.47 -23.91
C VAL A 137 20.35 4.11 -22.58
N PRO A 138 20.53 3.31 -21.50
CA PRO A 138 20.79 3.86 -20.18
C PRO A 138 22.25 4.26 -20.00
N TYR A 139 22.42 5.36 -19.32
CA TYR A 139 23.67 5.86 -18.78
C TYR A 139 23.57 5.99 -17.26
N PHE A 140 24.69 5.90 -16.57
CA PHE A 140 24.75 6.02 -15.12
C PHE A 140 25.91 6.89 -14.68
N ASP A 141 25.64 7.82 -13.76
CA ASP A 141 26.66 8.63 -13.09
C ASP A 141 26.97 8.05 -11.71
N GLU A 142 28.18 7.53 -11.51
CA GLU A 142 28.61 6.96 -10.24
C GLU A 142 28.73 8.01 -9.11
N ALA A 143 28.95 9.28 -9.44
CA ALA A 143 29.14 10.33 -8.46
C ALA A 143 27.82 10.79 -7.84
N THR A 144 26.78 10.94 -8.66
CA THR A 144 25.44 11.37 -8.25
C THR A 144 24.51 10.20 -7.99
N GLN A 145 24.86 8.98 -8.42
CA GLN A 145 24.02 7.78 -8.38
C GLN A 145 22.72 7.95 -9.18
N GLN A 146 22.76 8.70 -10.25
CA GLN A 146 21.62 9.01 -11.11
C GLN A 146 21.75 8.36 -12.49
N TYR A 147 20.60 8.08 -13.09
CA TYR A 147 20.53 7.61 -14.47
C TYR A 147 20.29 8.77 -15.43
N GLY A 148 20.88 8.65 -16.63
CA GLY A 148 20.55 9.42 -17.81
C GLY A 148 20.11 8.48 -18.92
N LEU A 149 19.29 8.96 -19.84
CA LEU A 149 18.83 8.22 -21.02
C LEU A 149 19.29 8.92 -22.30
N TRP A 150 19.92 8.16 -23.16
CA TRP A 150 20.12 8.51 -24.55
C TRP A 150 18.89 8.06 -25.31
N LEU A 151 18.14 9.00 -25.86
CA LEU A 151 16.84 8.82 -26.48
C LEU A 151 16.98 9.06 -27.97
N THR A 152 16.43 8.17 -28.78
CA THR A 152 16.43 8.32 -30.24
C THR A 152 14.97 8.23 -30.73
N ASP A 153 14.48 9.24 -31.42
CA ASP A 153 13.15 9.25 -32.03
C ASP A 153 13.13 8.49 -33.38
N GLU A 154 11.95 8.33 -33.97
CA GLU A 154 11.75 7.67 -35.24
C GLU A 154 12.45 8.39 -36.41
N ASP A 155 12.64 9.70 -36.33
CA ASP A 155 13.33 10.52 -37.33
C ASP A 155 14.87 10.47 -37.20
N GLY A 156 15.38 9.84 -36.12
CA GLY A 156 16.80 9.71 -35.83
C GLY A 156 17.39 10.89 -35.05
N ASN A 157 16.54 11.81 -34.55
CA ASN A 157 17.03 12.85 -33.66
C ASN A 157 17.36 12.25 -32.28
N VAL A 158 18.41 12.76 -31.67
CA VAL A 158 18.92 12.23 -30.41
C VAL A 158 18.82 13.26 -29.31
N PHE A 159 18.29 12.82 -28.16
CA PHE A 159 18.14 13.63 -26.96
C PHE A 159 18.83 12.95 -25.78
N PHE A 160 19.19 13.74 -24.79
CA PHE A 160 19.70 13.23 -23.52
C PHE A 160 18.84 13.75 -22.37
N ALA A 161 18.21 12.81 -21.65
CA ALA A 161 17.33 13.09 -20.52
C ALA A 161 17.94 12.58 -19.23
N THR A 162 17.85 13.36 -18.14
CA THR A 162 18.41 12.99 -16.82
C THR A 162 17.36 13.11 -15.71
N GLN A 163 17.60 12.48 -14.57
CA GLN A 163 16.71 12.53 -13.40
C GLN A 163 16.71 13.91 -12.72
N ASP A 164 17.68 14.77 -12.98
CA ASP A 164 17.74 16.14 -12.45
C ASP A 164 16.86 17.15 -13.21
N GLY A 165 16.11 16.69 -14.22
CA GLY A 165 15.21 17.53 -15.00
C GLY A 165 15.79 18.06 -16.30
N THR A 166 16.99 17.62 -16.70
CA THR A 166 17.61 18.05 -17.95
C THR A 166 17.06 17.24 -19.12
N PHE A 167 16.65 17.93 -20.18
CA PHE A 167 16.33 17.36 -21.49
C PHE A 167 16.99 18.23 -22.58
N THR A 168 17.94 17.68 -23.29
CA THR A 168 18.75 18.43 -24.27
C THR A 168 18.96 17.66 -25.55
N ASP A 169 18.99 18.38 -26.66
CA ASP A 169 19.42 17.83 -27.96
C ASP A 169 20.90 17.42 -27.89
N VAL A 170 21.22 16.29 -28.46
CA VAL A 170 22.60 15.85 -28.61
C VAL A 170 23.14 16.41 -29.93
N PRO A 171 24.32 17.07 -29.94
CA PRO A 171 24.92 17.63 -31.15
C PRO A 171 25.18 16.56 -32.22
N GLU A 172 24.94 16.89 -33.50
CA GLU A 172 25.06 15.95 -34.63
C GLU A 172 26.47 15.31 -34.74
N ASP A 173 27.50 16.04 -34.38
CA ASP A 173 28.90 15.54 -34.41
C ASP A 173 29.15 14.43 -33.38
N VAL A 174 28.33 14.35 -32.33
CA VAL A 174 28.37 13.29 -31.33
C VAL A 174 27.52 12.10 -31.76
N VAL A 175 26.39 12.35 -32.44
CA VAL A 175 25.44 11.33 -32.90
C VAL A 175 26.01 10.43 -33.99
N GLU A 176 26.86 10.97 -34.90
CA GLU A 176 27.44 10.20 -36.02
C GLU A 176 28.21 8.94 -35.57
N GLY A 177 28.73 8.91 -34.34
CA GLY A 177 29.44 7.75 -33.77
C GLY A 177 28.58 6.74 -33.01
N GLY A 178 27.27 7.00 -32.89
CA GLY A 178 26.37 6.28 -31.96
C GLY A 178 26.59 6.69 -30.49
N PRO A 179 25.90 6.02 -29.54
CA PRO A 179 26.00 6.36 -28.11
C PRO A 179 27.47 6.24 -27.63
N PRO A 180 28.11 7.35 -27.20
CA PRO A 180 29.49 7.31 -26.73
C PRO A 180 29.62 6.60 -25.37
N GLU A 181 30.80 6.04 -25.05
CA GLU A 181 31.02 5.38 -23.76
C GLU A 181 30.81 6.32 -22.55
N ASN A 182 31.06 7.63 -22.74
CA ASN A 182 30.85 8.66 -21.73
C ASN A 182 30.19 9.88 -22.37
N TYR A 183 29.12 10.37 -21.76
CA TYR A 183 28.43 11.59 -22.15
C TYR A 183 28.07 12.42 -20.92
N GLN A 184 28.50 13.66 -20.88
CA GLN A 184 28.25 14.62 -19.76
C GLN A 184 28.55 14.09 -18.35
N GLY A 185 29.48 13.17 -18.19
CA GLY A 185 29.83 12.55 -16.90
C GLY A 185 29.12 11.24 -16.62
N TYR A 186 28.14 10.87 -17.45
CA TYR A 186 27.45 9.61 -17.38
C TYR A 186 28.15 8.53 -18.21
N VAL A 187 28.21 7.31 -17.70
CA VAL A 187 28.85 6.15 -18.33
C VAL A 187 27.77 5.24 -18.93
N LEU A 188 27.97 4.86 -20.21
CA LEU A 188 27.06 3.99 -20.94
C LEU A 188 26.92 2.62 -20.25
N GLN A 189 25.69 2.19 -20.06
CA GLN A 189 25.34 0.87 -19.51
C GLN A 189 24.87 -0.04 -20.63
N SER A 190 25.81 -0.50 -21.47
CA SER A 190 25.49 -1.30 -22.67
C SER A 190 25.27 -2.80 -22.38
N ASP A 191 25.67 -3.28 -21.19
CA ASP A 191 25.49 -4.67 -20.83
C ASP A 191 24.05 -4.96 -20.34
N ARG A 192 23.62 -6.20 -20.53
CA ARG A 192 22.27 -6.65 -20.17
C ARG A 192 21.93 -6.40 -18.71
N ARG A 193 22.93 -6.47 -17.83
CA ARG A 193 22.75 -6.23 -16.40
C ARG A 193 22.49 -4.76 -16.12
N GLY A 194 23.27 -3.86 -16.72
CA GLY A 194 23.09 -2.41 -16.59
C GLY A 194 21.73 -1.96 -17.09
N GLN A 195 21.29 -2.47 -18.26
CA GLN A 195 19.95 -2.19 -18.80
C GLN A 195 18.84 -2.68 -17.86
N THR A 196 18.97 -3.90 -17.31
CA THR A 196 17.97 -4.42 -16.36
C THR A 196 17.91 -3.61 -15.08
N LEU A 197 19.06 -3.19 -14.56
CA LEU A 197 19.12 -2.34 -13.36
C LEU A 197 18.51 -0.96 -13.61
N ALA A 198 18.74 -0.37 -14.79
CA ALA A 198 18.15 0.90 -15.18
C ALA A 198 16.60 0.81 -15.24
N VAL A 199 16.06 -0.25 -15.88
CA VAL A 199 14.60 -0.48 -15.92
C VAL A 199 14.01 -0.55 -14.50
N VAL A 200 14.63 -1.32 -13.60
CA VAL A 200 14.13 -1.48 -12.21
C VAL A 200 14.26 -0.18 -11.43
N ALA A 201 15.37 0.56 -11.62
CA ALA A 201 15.61 1.81 -10.89
C ALA A 201 14.72 2.96 -11.36
N LEU A 202 14.32 2.93 -12.64
CA LEU A 202 13.51 3.97 -13.26
C LEU A 202 12.02 3.59 -13.40
N GLU A 203 11.62 2.42 -12.91
CA GLU A 203 10.21 2.00 -12.94
C GLU A 203 9.36 2.94 -12.08
N GLY A 204 8.47 3.69 -12.74
CA GLY A 204 7.63 4.69 -12.09
C GLY A 204 8.29 6.06 -11.86
N GLU A 205 9.57 6.20 -12.20
CA GLU A 205 10.27 7.48 -12.21
C GLU A 205 10.11 8.19 -13.56
N THR A 206 10.30 9.49 -13.55
CA THR A 206 10.28 10.32 -14.75
C THR A 206 11.62 11.05 -14.93
N LEU A 207 12.01 11.26 -16.18
CA LEU A 207 13.23 11.94 -16.55
C LEU A 207 12.93 13.14 -17.46
N GLY A 208 13.90 14.04 -17.59
CA GLY A 208 13.78 15.21 -18.46
C GLY A 208 12.97 16.34 -17.82
N ASP A 209 12.38 17.18 -18.66
CA ASP A 209 11.65 18.36 -18.21
C ASP A 209 10.49 17.98 -17.26
N PRO A 210 10.41 18.60 -16.06
CA PRO A 210 9.29 18.35 -15.13
C PRO A 210 7.91 18.68 -15.70
N ASP A 211 7.82 19.59 -16.67
CA ASP A 211 6.57 19.96 -17.32
C ASP A 211 6.17 18.95 -18.42
N GLU A 212 7.16 18.22 -18.97
CA GLU A 212 6.98 17.21 -20.01
C GLU A 212 7.80 15.93 -19.70
N PRO A 213 7.48 15.24 -18.61
CA PRO A 213 8.32 14.16 -18.11
C PRO A 213 8.28 12.94 -19.02
N ILE A 214 9.45 12.31 -19.21
CA ILE A 214 9.58 11.06 -19.95
C ILE A 214 9.53 9.89 -18.96
N GLY A 215 8.61 8.99 -19.19
CA GLY A 215 8.57 7.67 -18.54
C GLY A 215 9.25 6.62 -19.38
N ILE A 216 9.66 5.51 -18.77
CA ILE A 216 10.20 4.37 -19.50
C ILE A 216 9.41 3.10 -19.26
N THR A 217 9.37 2.28 -20.32
CA THR A 217 9.02 0.87 -20.25
C THR A 217 10.28 0.04 -20.50
N ARG A 218 10.18 -1.28 -20.60
CA ARG A 218 11.33 -2.15 -20.90
C ARG A 218 11.94 -1.90 -22.28
N THR A 219 11.16 -1.41 -23.22
CA THR A 219 11.57 -1.27 -24.62
C THR A 219 11.51 0.15 -25.14
N THR A 220 10.66 1.00 -24.56
CA THR A 220 10.31 2.30 -25.08
C THR A 220 10.38 3.35 -23.99
N ALA A 221 10.86 4.54 -24.32
CA ALA A 221 10.69 5.75 -23.53
C ALA A 221 9.70 6.65 -24.25
N ALA A 222 8.82 7.34 -23.52
CA ALA A 222 7.85 8.24 -24.10
C ALA A 222 7.34 9.27 -23.09
N ARG A 223 6.69 10.30 -23.59
CA ARG A 223 5.91 11.24 -22.78
C ARG A 223 4.54 10.63 -22.53
N PHE A 224 4.46 9.82 -21.48
CA PHE A 224 3.19 9.20 -21.08
C PHE A 224 2.34 10.20 -20.32
N GLU A 225 1.07 10.30 -20.69
CA GLU A 225 0.08 11.04 -19.96
C GLU A 225 -0.65 10.16 -18.92
N GLN A 226 -1.20 10.81 -17.90
CA GLN A 226 -2.05 10.13 -16.93
C GLN A 226 -3.36 9.74 -17.61
N ARG A 227 -3.70 8.44 -17.56
CA ARG A 227 -4.92 7.95 -18.21
C ARG A 227 -6.17 8.28 -17.41
N TYR A 228 -6.15 8.06 -16.11
CA TYR A 228 -7.34 8.22 -15.27
C TYR A 228 -7.19 9.40 -14.32
N GLU A 229 -8.18 10.29 -14.33
CA GLU A 229 -8.29 11.41 -13.40
C GLU A 229 -9.49 11.19 -12.48
N TYR A 230 -9.30 11.35 -11.16
CA TYR A 230 -10.39 11.23 -10.20
C TYR A 230 -10.99 12.61 -9.89
N ASP A 231 -12.27 12.77 -10.19
CA ASP A 231 -13.08 13.92 -9.83
C ASP A 231 -13.80 13.65 -8.49
N ALA A 232 -13.30 14.28 -7.44
CA ALA A 232 -13.83 14.11 -6.08
C ALA A 232 -15.23 14.74 -5.88
N GLU A 233 -15.62 15.73 -6.69
CA GLU A 233 -16.94 16.38 -6.58
C GLU A 233 -18.04 15.47 -7.15
N ARG A 234 -17.72 14.76 -8.23
CA ARG A 234 -18.64 13.83 -8.90
C ARG A 234 -18.53 12.40 -8.39
N ASP A 235 -17.49 12.11 -7.59
CA ASP A 235 -17.13 10.77 -7.18
C ASP A 235 -16.96 9.82 -8.38
N ALA A 236 -16.17 10.26 -9.36
CA ALA A 236 -16.01 9.58 -10.65
C ALA A 236 -14.55 9.55 -11.10
N VAL A 237 -14.22 8.53 -11.88
CA VAL A 237 -12.94 8.38 -12.59
C VAL A 237 -13.19 8.72 -14.07
N ILE A 238 -12.39 9.61 -14.62
CA ILE A 238 -12.45 10.04 -16.02
C ILE A 238 -11.29 9.38 -16.76
N ASP A 239 -11.57 8.62 -17.81
CA ASP A 239 -10.57 8.10 -18.73
C ASP A 239 -10.23 9.18 -19.77
N ARG A 240 -9.03 9.74 -19.69
CA ARG A 240 -8.57 10.81 -20.60
C ARG A 240 -8.27 10.32 -22.01
N GLN A 241 -8.12 9.01 -22.19
CA GLN A 241 -7.88 8.43 -23.51
C GLN A 241 -9.18 8.30 -24.31
N THR A 242 -10.31 8.01 -23.64
CA THR A 242 -11.61 7.77 -24.31
C THR A 242 -12.64 8.82 -23.98
N ASP A 243 -12.36 9.76 -23.08
CA ASP A 243 -13.30 10.73 -22.51
C ASP A 243 -14.49 10.10 -21.77
N GLU A 244 -14.40 8.82 -21.43
CA GLU A 244 -15.43 8.11 -20.70
C GLU A 244 -15.39 8.45 -19.20
N VAL A 245 -16.58 8.49 -18.57
CA VAL A 245 -16.72 8.81 -17.16
C VAL A 245 -17.31 7.62 -16.42
N PHE A 246 -16.59 7.14 -15.41
CA PHE A 246 -16.96 6.01 -14.56
C PHE A 246 -17.33 6.50 -13.16
N PHE A 247 -18.60 6.47 -12.82
CA PHE A 247 -19.11 6.89 -11.52
C PHE A 247 -18.93 5.78 -10.47
N ALA A 248 -18.54 6.16 -9.28
CA ALA A 248 -18.46 5.21 -8.18
C ALA A 248 -19.87 4.74 -7.77
N ASP A 249 -20.07 3.43 -7.77
CA ASP A 249 -21.20 2.77 -7.13
C ASP A 249 -20.77 2.27 -5.75
N ASN A 250 -21.14 3.01 -4.72
CA ASN A 250 -20.75 2.70 -3.34
C ASN A 250 -21.58 1.55 -2.71
N GLU A 251 -22.59 1.01 -3.41
CA GLU A 251 -23.34 -0.15 -2.96
C GLU A 251 -22.70 -1.44 -3.47
N GLN A 252 -22.26 -1.44 -4.73
CA GLN A 252 -21.62 -2.60 -5.36
C GLN A 252 -20.09 -2.58 -5.24
N GLY A 253 -19.49 -1.39 -5.06
CA GLY A 253 -18.04 -1.23 -4.99
C GLY A 253 -17.37 -1.22 -6.36
N LEU A 254 -18.03 -0.65 -7.36
CA LEU A 254 -17.58 -0.58 -8.75
C LEU A 254 -17.44 0.86 -9.23
N PHE A 255 -16.69 1.07 -10.31
CA PHE A 255 -16.70 2.32 -11.08
C PHE A 255 -17.34 2.04 -12.42
N ILE A 256 -18.55 2.55 -12.65
CA ILE A 256 -19.43 2.17 -13.76
C ILE A 256 -19.63 3.34 -14.72
N ASN A 257 -19.50 3.08 -16.02
CA ASN A 257 -19.96 3.99 -17.06
C ASN A 257 -21.49 3.91 -17.13
N ARG A 258 -22.15 4.76 -16.33
CA ARG A 258 -23.62 4.74 -16.18
C ARG A 258 -24.36 5.00 -17.47
N ASP A 259 -23.84 5.89 -18.30
CA ASP A 259 -24.51 6.28 -19.55
C ASP A 259 -24.46 5.10 -20.56
N ALA A 260 -23.31 4.45 -20.70
CA ALA A 260 -23.17 3.29 -21.54
C ALA A 260 -23.99 2.08 -21.04
N TYR A 261 -23.97 1.82 -19.73
CA TYR A 261 -24.77 0.78 -19.08
C TYR A 261 -26.27 0.99 -19.27
N GLN A 262 -26.76 2.23 -19.05
CA GLN A 262 -28.18 2.57 -19.27
C GLN A 262 -28.58 2.42 -20.73
N ALA A 263 -27.76 2.87 -21.67
CA ALA A 263 -28.01 2.70 -23.10
C ALA A 263 -28.05 1.21 -23.51
N ALA A 264 -27.23 0.37 -22.91
CA ALA A 264 -27.28 -1.07 -23.11
C ALA A 264 -28.57 -1.69 -22.57
N LEU A 265 -29.01 -1.32 -21.36
CA LEU A 265 -30.27 -1.75 -20.76
C LEU A 265 -31.48 -1.35 -21.62
N ASP A 266 -31.49 -0.13 -22.17
CA ASP A 266 -32.57 0.39 -23.00
C ASP A 266 -32.68 -0.32 -24.37
N SER A 267 -31.55 -0.89 -24.85
CA SER A 267 -31.47 -1.61 -26.13
C SER A 267 -31.63 -3.14 -26.00
N ALA A 268 -31.53 -3.68 -24.78
CA ALA A 268 -31.59 -5.12 -24.54
C ALA A 268 -33.05 -5.64 -24.52
N GLU A 269 -33.26 -6.87 -24.99
CA GLU A 269 -34.56 -7.57 -24.88
C GLU A 269 -34.94 -7.92 -23.43
N SER A 270 -33.95 -8.03 -22.54
CA SER A 270 -34.09 -8.35 -21.13
C SER A 270 -32.92 -7.72 -20.35
N ALA A 271 -33.21 -7.17 -19.16
CA ALA A 271 -32.19 -6.62 -18.28
C ALA A 271 -31.14 -7.68 -17.85
N ASP A 272 -31.55 -8.95 -17.76
CA ASP A 272 -30.64 -10.06 -17.41
C ASP A 272 -29.61 -10.39 -18.53
N ALA A 273 -29.78 -9.79 -19.72
CA ALA A 273 -28.87 -9.99 -20.84
C ALA A 273 -27.69 -8.97 -20.84
N VAL A 274 -27.75 -7.97 -19.96
CA VAL A 274 -26.70 -6.95 -19.86
C VAL A 274 -25.90 -7.20 -18.58
N ASP A 275 -24.63 -7.53 -18.73
CA ASP A 275 -23.74 -7.71 -17.61
C ASP A 275 -23.13 -6.36 -17.22
N ILE A 276 -23.18 -6.01 -15.95
CA ILE A 276 -22.62 -4.76 -15.44
C ILE A 276 -21.10 -4.74 -15.55
N ASP A 277 -20.47 -5.93 -15.48
CA ASP A 277 -19.03 -6.09 -15.59
C ASP A 277 -18.47 -5.71 -16.99
N ASP A 278 -19.33 -5.57 -18.01
CA ASP A 278 -18.95 -5.07 -19.34
C ASP A 278 -18.83 -3.53 -19.38
N TYR A 279 -19.31 -2.84 -18.33
CA TYR A 279 -19.39 -1.37 -18.28
C TYR A 279 -18.68 -0.77 -17.07
N ASP A 280 -17.92 -1.57 -16.34
CA ASP A 280 -17.13 -1.11 -15.19
C ASP A 280 -15.62 -1.05 -15.50
N LEU A 281 -14.88 -0.44 -14.60
CA LEU A 281 -13.43 -0.58 -14.56
C LEU A 281 -13.09 -1.91 -13.89
N ILE A 282 -12.11 -2.62 -14.45
CA ILE A 282 -11.65 -3.96 -14.00
C ILE A 282 -11.39 -4.04 -12.50
N THR A 283 -11.03 -2.93 -11.87
CA THR A 283 -10.73 -2.87 -10.45
C THR A 283 -11.83 -2.12 -9.72
N GLY A 284 -12.64 -2.85 -9.00
CA GLY A 284 -13.58 -2.31 -8.04
C GLY A 284 -12.94 -2.06 -6.67
N PHE A 285 -13.78 -1.79 -5.68
CA PHE A 285 -13.33 -1.53 -4.32
C PHE A 285 -14.26 -2.20 -3.29
N ARG A 286 -13.70 -2.42 -2.11
CA ARG A 286 -14.40 -3.08 -1.01
C ARG A 286 -15.44 -2.17 -0.39
N VAL A 287 -16.68 -2.67 -0.25
CA VAL A 287 -17.80 -2.03 0.43
C VAL A 287 -18.45 -2.97 1.45
N LEU A 288 -19.19 -2.40 2.41
CA LEU A 288 -19.96 -3.17 3.38
C LEU A 288 -21.28 -3.59 2.76
N ILE A 289 -21.49 -4.91 2.64
CA ILE A 289 -22.72 -5.53 2.13
C ILE A 289 -23.60 -6.17 3.23
N GLY A 290 -23.23 -5.95 4.49
CA GLY A 290 -23.99 -6.46 5.62
C GLY A 290 -24.02 -7.99 5.70
N PHE A 291 -25.21 -8.56 5.75
CA PHE A 291 -25.42 -10.01 5.91
C PHE A 291 -25.57 -10.76 4.59
N ASP A 292 -25.35 -10.15 3.44
CA ASP A 292 -25.60 -10.77 2.14
C ASP A 292 -24.78 -12.03 1.90
N ASN A 293 -23.51 -12.03 2.32
CA ASN A 293 -22.68 -13.24 2.25
C ASN A 293 -23.27 -14.40 3.06
N PHE A 294 -23.80 -14.11 4.24
CA PHE A 294 -24.41 -15.12 5.09
C PHE A 294 -25.74 -15.63 4.49
N THR A 295 -26.53 -14.73 3.91
CA THR A 295 -27.76 -15.08 3.22
C THR A 295 -27.47 -15.96 2.00
N ARG A 296 -26.54 -15.57 1.14
CA ARG A 296 -26.08 -16.36 0.00
C ARG A 296 -25.58 -17.73 0.43
N PHE A 297 -24.76 -17.77 1.47
CA PHE A 297 -24.19 -18.99 2.00
C PHE A 297 -25.28 -19.96 2.51
N LEU A 298 -26.27 -19.47 3.26
CA LEU A 298 -27.35 -20.30 3.83
C LEU A 298 -28.40 -20.73 2.80
N THR A 299 -28.61 -19.90 1.77
CA THR A 299 -29.64 -20.15 0.74
C THR A 299 -29.14 -20.94 -0.47
N SER A 300 -27.79 -20.91 -0.74
CA SER A 300 -27.23 -21.66 -1.86
C SER A 300 -27.24 -23.15 -1.63
N PRO A 301 -27.99 -23.94 -2.44
CA PRO A 301 -28.06 -25.40 -2.27
C PRO A 301 -26.73 -26.11 -2.47
N ALA A 302 -25.86 -25.54 -3.31
CA ALA A 302 -24.52 -26.07 -3.61
C ALA A 302 -23.59 -26.02 -2.39
N ILE A 303 -23.76 -25.02 -1.54
CA ILE A 303 -22.88 -24.77 -0.39
C ILE A 303 -23.51 -25.28 0.91
N SER A 304 -24.80 -24.96 1.17
CA SER A 304 -25.46 -25.23 2.44
C SER A 304 -25.59 -26.71 2.74
N GLY A 305 -25.89 -27.55 1.76
CA GLY A 305 -26.08 -29.00 1.94
C GLY A 305 -24.78 -29.72 2.36
N PRO A 306 -23.70 -29.64 1.59
CA PRO A 306 -22.41 -30.25 1.95
C PRO A 306 -21.85 -29.71 3.27
N LEU A 307 -21.95 -28.40 3.49
CA LEU A 307 -21.43 -27.79 4.70
C LEU A 307 -22.19 -28.19 5.96
N LEU A 308 -23.52 -28.19 5.92
CA LEU A 308 -24.31 -28.63 7.06
C LEU A 308 -23.97 -30.09 7.43
N ARG A 309 -23.73 -30.95 6.43
CA ARG A 309 -23.28 -32.33 6.66
C ARG A 309 -21.92 -32.38 7.36
N VAL A 310 -20.93 -31.62 6.88
CA VAL A 310 -19.59 -31.56 7.50
C VAL A 310 -19.66 -30.97 8.90
N PHE A 311 -20.43 -29.91 9.09
CA PHE A 311 -20.63 -29.27 10.38
C PHE A 311 -21.25 -30.22 11.41
N LEU A 312 -22.35 -30.89 11.06
CA LEU A 312 -22.98 -31.86 11.93
C LEU A 312 -22.09 -33.06 12.24
N TRP A 313 -21.32 -33.52 11.23
CA TRP A 313 -20.31 -34.58 11.43
C TRP A 313 -19.22 -34.15 12.39
N THR A 314 -18.70 -32.95 12.25
CA THR A 314 -17.63 -32.40 13.11
C THR A 314 -18.09 -32.26 14.57
N ILE A 315 -19.32 -31.72 14.78
CA ILE A 315 -19.90 -31.62 16.12
C ILE A 315 -20.15 -33.02 16.71
N GLY A 316 -20.74 -33.92 15.91
CA GLY A 316 -20.97 -35.29 16.35
C GLY A 316 -19.65 -35.99 16.74
N PHE A 317 -18.65 -35.90 15.89
CA PHE A 317 -17.33 -36.46 16.18
C PHE A 317 -16.71 -35.85 17.45
N ALA A 318 -16.73 -34.52 17.59
CA ALA A 318 -16.20 -33.86 18.79
C ALA A 318 -16.96 -34.31 20.07
N PHE A 319 -18.26 -34.47 19.98
CA PHE A 319 -19.08 -34.92 21.13
C PHE A 319 -18.77 -36.37 21.54
N PHE A 320 -18.54 -37.26 20.59
CA PHE A 320 -18.27 -38.71 20.87
C PHE A 320 -16.77 -39.00 21.11
N ALA A 321 -15.87 -38.09 20.77
CA ALA A 321 -14.41 -38.25 20.97
C ALA A 321 -13.91 -37.72 22.32
N VAL A 322 -14.76 -37.02 23.09
CA VAL A 322 -14.49 -36.54 24.45
C VAL A 322 -15.18 -37.45 25.44
#